data_b19878f7900205d2a544dd0b34a18288
#
_entry.id   b19878f7900205d2a544dd0b34a18288
#
_cell.length_a   1.000
_cell.length_b   1.000
_cell.length_c   1.000
_cell.angle_alpha   90.00
_cell.angle_beta   90.00
_cell.angle_gamma   90.00
#
_symmetry.space_group_name_H-M   'P 1'
#
loop_
_entity.id
_entity.type
_entity.pdbx_description
1 polymer ?
#
loop_
_entity_poly.entity_id
_entity_poly.type
_entity_poly.pdbx_seq_one_letter_code
_entity_poly.pdbx_strand_id
1 'polypeptide(L)'
;PGESFAGSFFGFSGFGIEPGPNGLSPQYNPMYTYWTDFIFQAMFAATAATIVSGAIAERMKLSSFLLFSVILVGIIYPIIGMWKWGGGFLDTLSTPFYDFAGSSIVHSVGGWAALVCAWLLGPRIGKYVDHKIFPIKPHSFSLASIGVFLLWFGWFGFNGGSVLSADPAILSLVFVTTALG
;
A
#
# COMPACT_ATOMS: atom_id res chain seq x y z
N PRO A 1 2.42 19.10 -3.88
CA PRO A 1 1.13 18.85 -4.56
C PRO A 1 1.28 19.26 -6.02
N GLY A 2 1.06 18.31 -6.94
CA GLY A 2 1.12 18.58 -8.36
C GLY A 2 -0.09 19.41 -8.86
N GLU A 3 -0.02 19.87 -10.09
CA GLU A 3 -1.17 20.52 -10.71
C GLU A 3 -2.32 19.53 -10.84
N SER A 4 -3.53 19.91 -10.48
CA SER A 4 -4.70 19.07 -10.65
C SER A 4 -5.27 19.24 -12.06
N PHE A 5 -5.40 18.13 -12.81
CA PHE A 5 -5.94 18.16 -14.18
C PHE A 5 -7.48 18.10 -14.23
N ALA A 6 -8.09 17.47 -13.23
CA ALA A 6 -9.52 17.29 -13.13
C ALA A 6 -10.02 17.58 -11.72
N GLY A 7 -9.87 18.81 -11.28
CA GLY A 7 -10.23 19.24 -9.94
C GLY A 7 -9.51 18.41 -8.88
N SER A 8 -10.27 17.87 -7.93
CA SER A 8 -9.75 17.06 -6.83
C SER A 8 -9.62 15.55 -7.14
N PHE A 9 -9.82 15.12 -8.41
CA PHE A 9 -9.78 13.70 -8.79
C PHE A 9 -8.46 13.27 -9.41
N PHE A 10 -7.75 14.16 -10.12
CA PHE A 10 -6.48 13.86 -10.77
C PHE A 10 -5.47 14.97 -10.52
N GLY A 11 -4.30 14.60 -10.01
CA GLY A 11 -3.15 15.45 -9.89
C GLY A 11 -1.93 14.80 -10.54
N PHE A 12 -1.04 15.62 -11.11
CA PHE A 12 0.21 15.17 -11.68
C PHE A 12 1.31 16.19 -11.44
N SER A 13 2.46 15.76 -10.99
CA SER A 13 3.61 16.63 -10.69
C SER A 13 4.84 16.33 -11.54
N GLY A 14 4.69 15.56 -12.60
CA GLY A 14 5.78 15.17 -13.48
C GLY A 14 6.26 13.73 -13.27
N PHE A 15 7.22 13.33 -14.08
CA PHE A 15 7.93 12.06 -13.96
C PHE A 15 9.32 12.30 -13.36
N GLY A 16 9.83 11.28 -12.67
CA GLY A 16 11.15 11.33 -12.05
C GLY A 16 11.10 11.70 -10.58
N ILE A 17 12.28 11.70 -9.96
CA ILE A 17 12.45 11.95 -8.53
C ILE A 17 13.36 13.16 -8.40
N GLU A 18 12.75 14.33 -8.25
CA GLU A 18 13.48 15.60 -8.07
C GLU A 18 13.05 16.25 -6.76
N PRO A 19 13.93 16.26 -5.75
CA PRO A 19 13.61 16.84 -4.44
C PRO A 19 13.44 18.36 -4.47
N GLY A 20 13.83 19.02 -5.56
CA GLY A 20 13.90 20.47 -5.63
C GLY A 20 14.96 21.07 -4.69
N PRO A 21 15.16 22.40 -4.68
CA PRO A 21 16.19 23.05 -3.89
C PRO A 21 15.99 22.90 -2.37
N ASN A 22 14.77 22.69 -1.93
CA ASN A 22 14.39 22.61 -0.52
C ASN A 22 14.18 21.18 -0.01
N GLY A 23 14.36 20.15 -0.85
CA GLY A 23 14.04 18.77 -0.51
C GLY A 23 14.78 18.17 0.69
N LEU A 24 15.96 18.72 1.02
CA LEU A 24 16.77 18.30 2.17
C LEU A 24 16.73 19.29 3.34
N SER A 25 15.84 20.26 3.30
CA SER A 25 15.78 21.34 4.27
C SER A 25 14.43 21.38 5.00
N PRO A 26 14.34 22.08 6.15
CA PRO A 26 13.10 22.28 6.88
C PRO A 26 11.99 23.01 6.09
N GLN A 27 12.33 23.65 4.97
CA GLN A 27 11.36 24.27 4.07
C GLN A 27 10.49 23.22 3.33
N TYR A 28 11.01 22.01 3.13
CA TYR A 28 10.19 20.89 2.62
C TYR A 28 9.21 20.42 3.71
N ASN A 29 9.74 20.01 4.84
CA ASN A 29 8.99 19.62 6.03
C ASN A 29 9.92 19.72 7.25
N PRO A 30 9.48 20.30 8.40
CA PRO A 30 10.32 20.44 9.58
C PRO A 30 10.70 19.11 10.25
N MET A 31 9.98 18.03 9.96
CA MET A 31 10.14 16.73 10.64
C MET A 31 10.86 15.68 9.81
N TYR A 32 10.86 15.81 8.46
CA TYR A 32 11.48 14.82 7.57
C TYR A 32 11.87 15.43 6.22
N THR A 33 12.78 14.75 5.51
CA THR A 33 13.24 15.18 4.19
C THR A 33 12.37 14.58 3.07
N TYR A 34 12.46 15.13 1.87
CA TYR A 34 11.86 14.57 0.65
C TYR A 34 12.20 13.08 0.46
N TRP A 35 13.45 12.67 0.72
CA TRP A 35 13.86 11.28 0.55
C TRP A 35 13.23 10.35 1.58
N THR A 36 13.02 10.82 2.79
CA THR A 36 12.29 10.08 3.81
C THR A 36 10.83 9.89 3.41
N ASP A 37 10.19 10.94 2.91
CA ASP A 37 8.81 10.89 2.41
C ASP A 37 8.72 9.95 1.20
N PHE A 38 9.63 10.10 0.24
CA PHE A 38 9.66 9.25 -0.95
C PHE A 38 9.74 7.76 -0.60
N ILE A 39 10.72 7.34 0.21
CA ILE A 39 10.87 5.93 0.56
C ILE A 39 9.67 5.41 1.35
N PHE A 40 9.11 6.22 2.23
CA PHE A 40 7.92 5.89 3.00
C PHE A 40 6.73 5.65 2.08
N GLN A 41 6.42 6.57 1.18
CA GLN A 41 5.32 6.44 0.21
C GLN A 41 5.56 5.29 -0.79
N ALA A 42 6.80 5.06 -1.20
CA ALA A 42 7.14 3.94 -2.07
C ALA A 42 6.84 2.58 -1.41
N MET A 43 7.08 2.44 -0.11
CA MET A 43 6.75 1.21 0.63
C MET A 43 5.24 0.99 0.75
N PHE A 44 4.45 2.04 0.84
CA PHE A 44 2.98 1.94 0.82
C PHE A 44 2.48 1.45 -0.54
N ALA A 45 3.01 2.00 -1.63
CA ALA A 45 2.70 1.55 -2.98
C ALA A 45 3.11 0.08 -3.20
N ALA A 46 4.30 -0.31 -2.74
CA ALA A 46 4.77 -1.69 -2.78
C ALA A 46 3.86 -2.63 -1.96
N THR A 47 3.33 -2.17 -0.83
CA THR A 47 2.39 -2.93 0.00
C THR A 47 1.11 -3.23 -0.76
N ALA A 48 0.54 -2.29 -1.49
CA ALA A 48 -0.64 -2.52 -2.32
C ALA A 48 -0.41 -3.65 -3.35
N ALA A 49 0.76 -3.66 -4.02
CA ALA A 49 1.12 -4.73 -4.95
C ALA A 49 1.36 -6.07 -4.24
N THR A 50 1.99 -6.07 -3.08
CA THR A 50 2.25 -7.28 -2.29
C THR A 50 0.95 -7.95 -1.83
N ILE A 51 -0.09 -7.22 -1.47
CA ILE A 51 -1.41 -7.78 -1.14
C ILE A 51 -1.95 -8.59 -2.33
N VAL A 52 -1.83 -8.07 -3.54
CA VAL A 52 -2.25 -8.79 -4.75
C VAL A 52 -1.45 -10.06 -4.95
N SER A 53 -0.13 -10.01 -4.73
CA SER A 53 0.77 -11.16 -4.95
C SER A 53 0.31 -12.43 -4.20
N GLY A 54 -0.11 -12.28 -2.95
CA GLY A 54 -0.61 -13.39 -2.14
C GLY A 54 -1.88 -14.03 -2.69
N ALA A 55 -2.78 -13.23 -3.23
CA ALA A 55 -4.05 -13.72 -3.78
C ALA A 55 -3.88 -14.48 -5.10
N ILE A 56 -2.87 -14.13 -5.90
CA ILE A 56 -2.65 -14.71 -7.24
C ILE A 56 -1.49 -15.70 -7.29
N ALA A 57 -0.82 -15.92 -6.18
CA ALA A 57 0.28 -16.88 -6.07
C ALA A 57 -0.14 -18.26 -6.64
N GLU A 58 0.78 -18.90 -7.38
CA GLU A 58 0.57 -20.17 -8.08
C GLU A 58 -0.50 -20.17 -9.19
N ARG A 59 -1.07 -18.99 -9.53
CA ARG A 59 -2.10 -18.86 -10.56
C ARG A 59 -1.69 -17.95 -11.72
N MET A 60 -0.70 -17.09 -11.52
CA MET A 60 -0.25 -16.10 -12.48
C MET A 60 1.24 -16.26 -12.78
N LYS A 61 1.64 -16.03 -14.04
CA LYS A 61 3.06 -15.99 -14.41
C LYS A 61 3.73 -14.78 -13.77
N LEU A 62 4.96 -14.93 -13.29
CA LEU A 62 5.71 -13.86 -12.64
C LEU A 62 5.86 -12.62 -13.53
N SER A 63 6.17 -12.80 -14.82
CA SER A 63 6.29 -11.68 -15.76
C SER A 63 5.00 -10.87 -15.90
N SER A 64 3.85 -11.55 -15.93
CA SER A 64 2.54 -10.88 -15.97
C SER A 64 2.24 -10.13 -14.67
N PHE A 65 2.62 -10.70 -13.52
CA PHE A 65 2.50 -10.02 -12.25
C PHE A 65 3.40 -8.78 -12.17
N LEU A 66 4.64 -8.86 -12.65
CA LEU A 66 5.54 -7.70 -12.67
C LEU A 66 4.98 -6.57 -13.54
N LEU A 67 4.48 -6.88 -14.73
CA LEU A 67 3.84 -5.88 -15.59
C LEU A 67 2.59 -5.28 -14.94
N PHE A 68 1.76 -6.12 -14.33
CA PHE A 68 0.59 -5.66 -13.59
C PHE A 68 0.98 -4.75 -12.43
N SER A 69 2.04 -5.09 -11.68
CA SER A 69 2.54 -4.29 -10.56
C SER A 69 3.00 -2.92 -11.00
N VAL A 70 3.66 -2.79 -12.16
CA VAL A 70 4.06 -1.49 -12.71
C VAL A 70 2.84 -0.60 -12.97
N ILE A 71 1.78 -1.15 -13.54
CA ILE A 71 0.53 -0.40 -13.79
C ILE A 71 -0.17 -0.05 -12.47
N LEU A 72 -0.26 -1.00 -11.55
CA LEU A 72 -0.90 -0.80 -10.26
C LEU A 72 -0.19 0.30 -9.46
N VAL A 73 1.13 0.20 -9.32
CA VAL A 73 1.94 1.10 -8.48
C VAL A 73 2.20 2.44 -9.17
N GLY A 74 2.38 2.44 -10.50
CA GLY A 74 2.72 3.64 -11.26
C GLY A 74 1.53 4.49 -11.69
N ILE A 75 0.33 3.92 -11.76
CA ILE A 75 -0.85 4.61 -12.28
C ILE A 75 -2.00 4.56 -11.27
N ILE A 76 -2.48 3.37 -10.93
CA ILE A 76 -3.72 3.23 -10.15
C ILE A 76 -3.54 3.72 -8.73
N TYR A 77 -2.48 3.27 -8.06
CA TYR A 77 -2.21 3.62 -6.67
C TYR A 77 -1.99 5.13 -6.47
N PRO A 78 -1.18 5.85 -7.28
CA PRO A 78 -1.01 7.29 -7.13
C PRO A 78 -2.30 8.09 -7.29
N ILE A 79 -3.17 7.68 -8.21
CA ILE A 79 -4.48 8.33 -8.40
C ILE A 79 -5.33 8.21 -7.13
N ILE A 80 -5.41 7.01 -6.56
CA ILE A 80 -6.22 6.77 -5.36
C ILE A 80 -5.56 7.42 -4.13
N GLY A 81 -4.24 7.35 -4.01
CA GLY A 81 -3.50 8.04 -2.97
C GLY A 81 -3.69 9.56 -2.98
N MET A 82 -3.74 10.14 -4.18
CA MET A 82 -4.03 11.57 -4.37
C MET A 82 -5.40 11.96 -3.82
N TRP A 83 -6.41 11.11 -3.91
CA TRP A 83 -7.76 11.43 -3.42
C TRP A 83 -7.80 11.77 -1.93
N LYS A 84 -6.92 11.18 -1.12
CA LYS A 84 -6.84 11.46 0.33
C LYS A 84 -5.57 12.23 0.69
N TRP A 85 -4.40 11.67 0.40
CA TRP A 85 -3.13 12.23 0.88
C TRP A 85 -2.55 13.32 -0.02
N GLY A 86 -3.04 13.41 -1.26
CA GLY A 86 -2.67 14.48 -2.20
C GLY A 86 -3.58 15.71 -2.17
N GLY A 87 -4.47 15.85 -1.18
CA GLY A 87 -5.44 16.94 -1.12
C GLY A 87 -6.61 16.80 -2.10
N GLY A 88 -6.93 15.56 -2.50
CA GLY A 88 -8.02 15.26 -3.43
C GLY A 88 -9.40 15.29 -2.76
N PHE A 89 -10.41 14.77 -3.49
CA PHE A 89 -11.81 14.93 -3.10
C PHE A 89 -12.16 14.29 -1.75
N LEU A 90 -11.48 13.20 -1.34
CA LEU A 90 -11.72 12.58 -0.04
C LEU A 90 -11.21 13.43 1.13
N ASP A 91 -10.20 14.25 0.88
CA ASP A 91 -9.63 15.14 1.90
C ASP A 91 -10.39 16.45 2.01
N THR A 92 -11.01 16.89 0.92
CA THR A 92 -11.72 18.17 0.82
C THR A 92 -13.23 18.09 1.09
N LEU A 93 -13.74 16.94 1.52
CA LEU A 93 -15.13 16.79 1.97
C LEU A 93 -15.41 17.66 3.19
N SER A 94 -16.67 18.06 3.41
CA SER A 94 -17.10 18.76 4.62
C SER A 94 -16.76 18.02 5.91
N THR A 95 -16.76 16.69 5.86
CA THR A 95 -16.16 15.79 6.85
C THR A 95 -15.11 14.96 6.12
N PRO A 96 -13.82 15.30 6.23
CA PRO A 96 -12.76 14.61 5.49
C PRO A 96 -12.73 13.12 5.81
N PHE A 97 -12.53 12.31 4.78
CA PHE A 97 -12.30 10.89 4.97
C PHE A 97 -11.00 10.68 5.76
N TYR A 98 -11.07 9.92 6.83
CA TYR A 98 -9.91 9.65 7.67
C TYR A 98 -9.27 8.32 7.33
N ASP A 99 -8.00 8.36 6.95
CA ASP A 99 -7.13 7.18 6.81
C ASP A 99 -5.74 7.54 7.34
N PHE A 100 -5.37 6.96 8.48
CA PHE A 100 -4.12 7.28 9.16
C PHE A 100 -2.91 6.65 8.46
N ALA A 101 -2.94 5.34 8.27
CA ALA A 101 -1.81 4.55 7.78
C ALA A 101 -2.12 3.72 6.53
N GLY A 102 -3.19 4.02 5.81
CA GLY A 102 -3.52 3.31 4.58
C GLY A 102 -4.40 2.08 4.75
N SER A 103 -5.13 1.96 5.86
CA SER A 103 -6.09 0.86 6.05
C SER A 103 -7.10 0.75 4.92
N SER A 104 -7.53 1.89 4.36
CA SER A 104 -8.38 1.95 3.18
C SER A 104 -7.57 2.21 1.91
N ILE A 105 -6.77 3.27 1.87
CA ILE A 105 -6.07 3.70 0.65
C ILE A 105 -5.08 2.64 0.16
N VAL A 106 -4.29 2.04 1.04
CA VAL A 106 -3.31 1.02 0.65
C VAL A 106 -3.96 -0.36 0.54
N HIS A 107 -4.61 -0.79 1.63
CA HIS A 107 -5.11 -2.16 1.74
C HIS A 107 -6.34 -2.40 0.87
N SER A 108 -7.25 -1.42 0.69
CA SER A 108 -8.37 -1.59 -0.24
C SER A 108 -7.92 -1.62 -1.69
N VAL A 109 -6.95 -0.78 -2.09
CA VAL A 109 -6.40 -0.85 -3.46
C VAL A 109 -5.85 -2.23 -3.75
N GLY A 110 -5.00 -2.75 -2.85
CA GLY A 110 -4.49 -4.11 -2.95
C GLY A 110 -5.60 -5.16 -2.91
N GLY A 111 -6.56 -5.03 -1.99
CA GLY A 111 -7.66 -5.97 -1.80
C GLY A 111 -8.62 -6.06 -2.99
N TRP A 112 -9.05 -4.92 -3.54
CA TRP A 112 -9.90 -4.89 -4.73
C TRP A 112 -9.18 -5.43 -5.97
N ALA A 113 -7.93 -5.04 -6.17
CA ALA A 113 -7.10 -5.57 -7.25
C ALA A 113 -6.91 -7.10 -7.10
N ALA A 114 -6.65 -7.58 -5.88
CA ALA A 114 -6.54 -9.00 -5.56
C ALA A 114 -7.83 -9.76 -5.85
N LEU A 115 -8.99 -9.20 -5.47
CA LEU A 115 -10.31 -9.80 -5.73
C LEU A 115 -10.56 -9.96 -7.23
N VAL A 116 -10.35 -8.90 -8.01
CA VAL A 116 -10.55 -8.94 -9.47
C VAL A 116 -9.60 -9.92 -10.13
N CYS A 117 -8.31 -9.88 -9.78
CA CYS A 117 -7.32 -10.81 -10.31
C CYS A 117 -7.65 -12.27 -9.94
N ALA A 118 -8.04 -12.53 -8.71
CA ALA A 118 -8.42 -13.87 -8.26
C ALA A 118 -9.68 -14.38 -8.99
N TRP A 119 -10.63 -13.50 -9.24
CA TRP A 119 -11.85 -13.83 -10.00
C TRP A 119 -11.53 -14.16 -11.46
N LEU A 120 -10.73 -13.35 -12.12
CA LEU A 120 -10.35 -13.55 -13.52
C LEU A 120 -9.49 -14.80 -13.74
N LEU A 121 -8.56 -15.08 -12.82
CA LEU A 121 -7.67 -16.24 -12.90
C LEU A 121 -8.35 -17.56 -12.50
N GLY A 122 -9.40 -17.49 -11.72
CA GLY A 122 -10.07 -18.68 -11.19
C GLY A 122 -9.26 -19.43 -10.12
N PRO A 123 -9.67 -20.64 -9.77
CA PRO A 123 -8.99 -21.45 -8.76
C PRO A 123 -7.65 -22.01 -9.24
N ARG A 124 -6.81 -22.42 -8.29
CA ARG A 124 -5.56 -23.16 -8.59
C ARG A 124 -5.87 -24.46 -9.33
N ILE A 125 -5.00 -24.81 -10.28
CA ILE A 125 -5.11 -26.07 -11.04
C ILE A 125 -5.11 -27.26 -10.07
N GLY A 126 -6.05 -28.18 -10.27
CA GLY A 126 -6.19 -29.37 -9.44
C GLY A 126 -6.97 -29.17 -8.14
N LYS A 127 -7.42 -27.96 -7.81
CA LYS A 127 -8.25 -27.74 -6.62
C LYS A 127 -9.68 -28.27 -6.77
N TYR A 128 -10.24 -28.15 -7.93
CA TYR A 128 -11.58 -28.65 -8.27
C TYR A 128 -11.48 -29.56 -9.50
N VAL A 129 -11.70 -30.84 -9.32
CA VAL A 129 -11.66 -31.85 -10.39
C VAL A 129 -12.91 -32.74 -10.23
N ASP A 130 -13.66 -32.93 -11.30
CA ASP A 130 -14.86 -33.79 -11.33
C ASP A 130 -15.84 -33.53 -10.18
N HIS A 131 -16.16 -32.27 -9.94
CA HIS A 131 -17.04 -31.80 -8.83
C HIS A 131 -16.53 -32.15 -7.41
N LYS A 132 -15.27 -32.56 -7.27
CA LYS A 132 -14.64 -32.83 -5.97
C LYS A 132 -13.62 -31.73 -5.63
N ILE A 133 -13.48 -31.45 -4.33
CA ILE A 133 -12.52 -30.48 -3.82
C ILE A 133 -11.28 -31.24 -3.32
N PHE A 134 -10.14 -30.91 -3.88
CA PHE A 134 -8.84 -31.39 -3.44
C PHE A 134 -8.12 -30.30 -2.67
N PRO A 135 -7.92 -30.42 -1.35
CA PRO A 135 -7.26 -29.41 -0.56
C PRO A 135 -5.78 -29.31 -0.94
N ILE A 136 -5.34 -28.11 -1.33
CA ILE A 136 -3.92 -27.82 -1.57
C ILE A 136 -3.34 -27.32 -0.25
N LYS A 137 -2.52 -28.16 0.39
CA LYS A 137 -1.89 -27.82 1.67
C LYS A 137 -0.76 -26.79 1.47
N PRO A 138 -0.51 -25.88 2.45
CA PRO A 138 0.66 -25.02 2.42
C PRO A 138 1.94 -25.86 2.48
N HIS A 139 2.98 -25.42 1.75
CA HIS A 139 4.23 -26.19 1.64
C HIS A 139 5.08 -26.14 2.92
N SER A 140 4.96 -25.07 3.72
CA SER A 140 5.71 -24.90 4.97
C SER A 140 4.94 -24.04 5.96
N PHE A 141 4.51 -24.66 7.05
CA PHE A 141 3.86 -23.95 8.16
C PHE A 141 4.84 -23.02 8.89
N SER A 142 6.08 -23.45 9.07
CA SER A 142 7.13 -22.67 9.73
C SER A 142 7.44 -21.38 8.97
N LEU A 143 7.56 -21.42 7.64
CA LEU A 143 7.80 -20.23 6.83
C LEU A 143 6.60 -19.28 6.86
N ALA A 144 5.38 -19.80 6.86
CA ALA A 144 4.18 -18.98 7.01
C ALA A 144 4.16 -18.25 8.36
N SER A 145 4.51 -18.95 9.44
CA SER A 145 4.59 -18.34 10.78
C SER A 145 5.67 -17.25 10.86
N ILE A 146 6.85 -17.49 10.30
CA ILE A 146 7.91 -16.48 10.21
C ILE A 146 7.41 -15.26 9.43
N GLY A 147 6.70 -15.48 8.31
CA GLY A 147 6.11 -14.40 7.51
C GLY A 147 5.14 -13.54 8.33
N VAL A 148 4.29 -14.15 9.15
CA VAL A 148 3.38 -13.42 10.05
C VAL A 148 4.15 -12.55 11.04
N PHE A 149 5.18 -13.10 11.70
CA PHE A 149 5.99 -12.33 12.67
C PHE A 149 6.76 -11.20 11.99
N LEU A 150 7.28 -11.40 10.78
CA LEU A 150 7.96 -10.34 10.03
C LEU A 150 6.99 -9.22 9.64
N LEU A 151 5.78 -9.56 9.20
CA LEU A 151 4.74 -8.57 8.89
C LEU A 151 4.32 -7.81 10.15
N TRP A 152 4.09 -8.51 11.26
CA TRP A 152 3.73 -7.88 12.53
C TRP A 152 4.83 -6.94 13.03
N PHE A 153 6.09 -7.35 12.99
CA PHE A 153 7.22 -6.49 13.32
C PHE A 153 7.29 -5.26 12.41
N GLY A 154 7.16 -5.44 11.08
CA GLY A 154 7.15 -4.34 10.12
C GLY A 154 5.99 -3.36 10.33
N TRP A 155 4.88 -3.82 10.92
CA TRP A 155 3.71 -2.98 11.16
C TRP A 155 3.95 -1.87 12.19
N PHE A 156 4.86 -2.07 13.13
CA PHE A 156 5.30 -0.99 14.03
C PHE A 156 5.98 0.14 13.25
N GLY A 157 6.76 -0.18 12.22
CA GLY A 157 7.32 0.82 11.30
C GLY A 157 6.24 1.43 10.39
N PHE A 158 5.32 0.62 9.89
CA PHE A 158 4.22 1.06 9.02
C PHE A 158 3.33 2.10 9.72
N ASN A 159 2.79 1.76 10.87
CA ASN A 159 1.90 2.63 11.64
C ASN A 159 2.68 3.73 12.39
N GLY A 160 3.83 3.41 12.98
CA GLY A 160 4.67 4.39 13.67
C GLY A 160 5.21 5.46 12.72
N GLY A 161 5.67 5.05 11.52
CA GLY A 161 6.09 5.98 10.47
C GLY A 161 4.97 6.92 10.03
N SER A 162 3.71 6.46 10.08
CA SER A 162 2.53 7.26 9.70
C SER A 162 2.23 8.42 10.66
N VAL A 163 2.87 8.47 11.83
CA VAL A 163 2.83 9.65 12.72
C VAL A 163 3.54 10.84 12.07
N LEU A 164 4.47 10.61 11.13
CA LEU A 164 5.26 11.61 10.43
C LEU A 164 6.05 12.55 11.36
N SER A 165 6.30 12.11 12.57
CA SER A 165 7.09 12.82 13.58
C SER A 165 7.65 11.85 14.63
N ALA A 166 8.66 12.28 15.38
CA ALA A 166 9.22 11.54 16.50
C ALA A 166 8.56 11.90 17.85
N ASP A 167 7.26 12.22 17.84
CA ASP A 167 6.50 12.51 19.06
C ASP A 167 6.33 11.24 19.91
N PRO A 168 6.94 11.16 21.11
CA PRO A 168 6.92 9.94 21.90
C PRO A 168 5.54 9.61 22.47
N ALA A 169 4.68 10.59 22.71
CA ALA A 169 3.35 10.36 23.22
C ALA A 169 2.45 9.70 22.18
N ILE A 170 2.46 10.24 20.96
CA ILE A 170 1.68 9.68 19.84
C ILE A 170 2.24 8.32 19.42
N LEU A 171 3.57 8.20 19.29
CA LEU A 171 4.20 6.94 18.91
C LEU A 171 3.91 5.82 19.89
N SER A 172 3.96 6.09 21.20
CA SER A 172 3.65 5.06 22.20
C SER A 172 2.22 4.56 22.11
N LEU A 173 1.26 5.45 21.89
CA LEU A 173 -0.14 5.09 21.65
C LEU A 173 -0.30 4.24 20.39
N VAL A 174 0.32 4.67 19.29
CA VAL A 174 0.27 3.94 18.00
C VAL A 174 0.89 2.55 18.14
N PHE A 175 2.00 2.40 18.85
CA PHE A 175 2.63 1.10 19.05
C PHE A 175 1.76 0.17 19.89
N VAL A 176 1.16 0.67 20.97
CA VAL A 176 0.25 -0.14 21.80
C VAL A 176 -0.98 -0.57 20.97
N THR A 177 -1.61 0.33 20.26
CA THR A 177 -2.77 0.00 19.43
C THR A 177 -2.41 -0.95 18.27
N THR A 178 -1.22 -0.82 17.69
CA THR A 178 -0.70 -1.75 16.67
C THR A 178 -0.46 -3.16 17.26
N ALA A 179 -0.02 -3.25 18.50
CA ALA A 179 0.22 -4.54 19.14
C ALA A 179 -1.08 -5.27 19.53
N LEU A 180 -2.16 -4.51 19.79
CA LEU A 180 -3.44 -5.05 20.25
C LEU A 180 -4.45 -5.31 19.11
N GLY A 181 -4.24 -4.75 17.91
CA GLY A 181 -5.09 -4.91 16.72
C GLY A 181 -4.65 -6.07 15.87
#